data_170575eac47e57d89fd2c325a296bfcc
#
_entry.id   170575eac47e57d89fd2c325a296bfcc
#
_cell.length_a   1.000
_cell.length_b   1.000
_cell.length_c   1.000
_cell.angle_alpha   90.00
_cell.angle_beta   90.00
_cell.angle_gamma   90.00
#
_symmetry.space_group_name_H-M   'P 1'
#
loop_
_entity.id
_entity.type
_entity.pdbx_description
1 polymer ?
#
loop_
_entity_poly.entity_id
_entity_poly.type
_entity_poly.pdbx_seq_one_letter_code
_entity_poly.pdbx_strand_id
1 'polypeptide(L)'
;TIAMTIDVAENTDGDANSIAINNTFDILAVAMAADETGTAGQVAFYDIAGAQPQFIKNITVGYLPDAVAFSPNGRSLVVANEGEPSGDYTVDPEGSISIIKLDENGVIENMATNITFDSYNMVQAELEAQGMKFTNPDGRVIKGQTLDISVSMDLEPEYVAISDDSKTAYVSLQENNGIAIVEIENATVNIKGLGFKDWSVY
;
A
#
# COMPACT_ATOMS: atom_id res chain seq x y z
N THR A 1 30.56 -3.87 5.32
CA THR A 1 30.92 -4.22 3.94
C THR A 1 29.64 -4.53 3.19
N ILE A 2 29.36 -3.83 2.09
CA ILE A 2 28.25 -4.17 1.17
C ILE A 2 28.62 -5.49 0.51
N ALA A 3 27.78 -6.50 0.66
CA ALA A 3 28.02 -7.83 0.07
C ALA A 3 27.57 -7.86 -1.40
N MET A 4 26.48 -7.09 -1.72
CA MET A 4 25.84 -7.13 -3.03
C MET A 4 24.98 -5.88 -3.25
N THR A 5 24.78 -5.50 -4.51
CA THR A 5 23.87 -4.44 -4.93
C THR A 5 23.00 -5.00 -6.06
N ILE A 6 21.70 -4.67 -6.02
CA ILE A 6 20.77 -4.95 -7.11
C ILE A 6 20.45 -3.59 -7.75
N ASP A 7 20.65 -3.47 -9.05
CA ASP A 7 20.15 -2.34 -9.82
C ASP A 7 18.72 -2.66 -10.28
N VAL A 8 17.74 -2.11 -9.58
CA VAL A 8 16.32 -2.36 -9.88
C VAL A 8 15.88 -1.71 -11.19
N ALA A 9 16.57 -0.64 -11.63
CA ALA A 9 16.26 0.05 -12.88
C ALA A 9 16.55 -0.80 -14.14
N GLU A 10 17.31 -1.89 -14.02
CA GLU A 10 17.47 -2.85 -15.12
C GLU A 10 16.17 -3.59 -15.48
N ASN A 11 15.21 -3.67 -14.55
CA ASN A 11 14.02 -4.52 -14.67
C ASN A 11 12.70 -3.77 -14.50
N THR A 12 12.73 -2.55 -13.99
CA THR A 12 11.53 -1.75 -13.71
C THR A 12 11.87 -0.26 -13.74
N ASP A 13 10.91 0.57 -14.15
CA ASP A 13 11.02 2.02 -14.08
C ASP A 13 10.52 2.52 -12.72
N GLY A 14 11.00 3.69 -12.28
CA GLY A 14 10.56 4.37 -11.09
C GLY A 14 11.47 4.19 -9.86
N ASP A 15 11.01 4.71 -8.73
CA ASP A 15 11.76 4.75 -7.47
C ASP A 15 11.39 3.60 -6.53
N ALA A 16 12.42 3.02 -5.87
CA ALA A 16 12.22 1.97 -4.87
C ALA A 16 11.88 2.59 -3.50
N ASN A 17 10.66 2.34 -3.00
CA ASN A 17 10.18 2.87 -1.71
C ASN A 17 10.36 1.88 -0.57
N SER A 18 10.13 0.58 -0.80
CA SER A 18 10.13 -0.41 0.26
C SER A 18 10.62 -1.77 -0.21
N ILE A 19 11.13 -2.57 0.73
CA ILE A 19 11.57 -3.94 0.47
C ILE A 19 11.01 -4.90 1.53
N ALA A 20 10.75 -6.14 1.13
CA ALA A 20 10.44 -7.24 2.05
C ALA A 20 11.13 -8.53 1.60
N ILE A 21 11.55 -9.34 2.58
CA ILE A 21 12.17 -10.64 2.32
C ILE A 21 11.24 -11.76 2.80
N ASN A 22 10.98 -12.70 1.91
CA ASN A 22 10.32 -13.95 2.20
C ASN A 22 11.38 -15.01 2.52
N ASN A 23 11.59 -15.29 3.81
CA ASN A 23 12.57 -16.27 4.24
C ASN A 23 12.13 -17.73 4.01
N THR A 24 10.87 -17.97 3.66
CA THR A 24 10.35 -19.32 3.37
C THR A 24 10.77 -19.78 1.97
N PHE A 25 10.79 -18.86 1.03
CA PHE A 25 11.06 -19.14 -0.39
C PHE A 25 12.27 -18.39 -0.96
N ASP A 26 13.05 -17.71 -0.11
CA ASP A 26 14.22 -16.92 -0.51
C ASP A 26 13.89 -15.89 -1.61
N ILE A 27 12.78 -15.15 -1.44
CA ILE A 27 12.30 -14.14 -2.38
C ILE A 27 12.46 -12.76 -1.76
N LEU A 28 13.02 -11.81 -2.52
CA LEU A 28 12.98 -10.38 -2.24
C LEU A 28 11.89 -9.74 -3.08
N ALA A 29 11.05 -8.93 -2.45
CA ALA A 29 10.08 -8.04 -3.08
C ALA A 29 10.53 -6.58 -2.90
N VAL A 30 10.45 -5.78 -3.96
CA VAL A 30 10.76 -4.34 -3.97
C VAL A 30 9.56 -3.59 -4.49
N ALA A 31 8.98 -2.70 -3.67
CA ALA A 31 7.94 -1.78 -4.11
C ALA A 31 8.55 -0.67 -4.96
N MET A 32 8.02 -0.47 -6.15
CA MET A 32 8.49 0.49 -7.14
C MET A 32 7.37 1.48 -7.47
N ALA A 33 7.53 2.72 -7.05
CA ALA A 33 6.65 3.80 -7.45
C ALA A 33 6.96 4.23 -8.88
N ALA A 34 5.95 4.51 -9.69
CA ALA A 34 6.15 5.07 -11.01
C ALA A 34 6.61 6.53 -10.92
N ASP A 35 7.43 6.99 -11.86
CA ASP A 35 7.94 8.37 -11.89
C ASP A 35 6.83 9.43 -12.06
N GLU A 36 5.73 9.05 -12.72
CA GLU A 36 4.62 9.95 -12.99
C GLU A 36 3.44 9.67 -12.05
N THR A 37 3.03 10.69 -11.27
CA THR A 37 1.86 10.60 -10.39
C THR A 37 0.61 10.18 -11.18
N GLY A 38 -0.18 9.27 -10.61
CA GLY A 38 -1.36 8.71 -11.27
C GLY A 38 -1.04 7.54 -12.22
N THR A 39 0.23 7.11 -12.27
CA THR A 39 0.62 5.87 -12.92
C THR A 39 0.74 4.76 -11.88
N ALA A 40 0.18 3.58 -12.19
CA ALA A 40 0.26 2.42 -11.31
C ALA A 40 1.71 1.99 -11.08
N GLY A 41 2.05 1.70 -9.83
CA GLY A 41 3.35 1.17 -9.47
C GLY A 41 3.45 -0.34 -9.68
N GLN A 42 4.57 -0.90 -9.29
CA GLN A 42 4.87 -2.32 -9.45
C GLN A 42 5.56 -2.88 -8.20
N VAL A 43 5.53 -4.19 -8.05
CA VAL A 43 6.44 -4.93 -7.16
C VAL A 43 7.37 -5.76 -8.03
N ALA A 44 8.67 -5.52 -7.91
CA ALA A 44 9.71 -6.31 -8.54
C ALA A 44 10.13 -7.45 -7.60
N PHE A 45 10.16 -8.67 -8.13
CA PHE A 45 10.52 -9.87 -7.37
C PHE A 45 11.86 -10.45 -7.84
N TYR A 46 12.67 -10.86 -6.87
CA TYR A 46 13.98 -11.46 -7.10
C TYR A 46 14.14 -12.75 -6.28
N ASP A 47 14.67 -13.80 -6.90
CA ASP A 47 15.19 -14.98 -6.20
C ASP A 47 16.54 -14.63 -5.56
N ILE A 48 16.66 -14.83 -4.26
CA ILE A 48 17.87 -14.54 -3.47
C ILE A 48 18.49 -15.79 -2.84
N ALA A 49 18.08 -17.00 -3.23
CA ALA A 49 18.66 -18.25 -2.75
C ALA A 49 20.12 -18.43 -3.19
N GLY A 50 20.51 -17.87 -4.33
CA GLY A 50 21.83 -17.97 -4.91
C GLY A 50 22.83 -16.92 -4.42
N ALA A 51 24.06 -17.01 -4.93
CA ALA A 51 25.11 -16.01 -4.65
C ALA A 51 24.85 -14.65 -5.30
N GLN A 52 23.99 -14.60 -6.30
CA GLN A 52 23.55 -13.38 -6.98
C GLN A 52 22.02 -13.41 -7.11
N PRO A 53 21.32 -12.31 -6.77
CA PRO A 53 19.90 -12.20 -7.00
C PRO A 53 19.54 -12.37 -8.47
N GLN A 54 18.44 -13.06 -8.72
CA GLN A 54 17.92 -13.27 -10.07
C GLN A 54 16.53 -12.65 -10.16
N PHE A 55 16.32 -11.77 -11.12
CA PHE A 55 15.02 -11.19 -11.38
C PHE A 55 14.00 -12.28 -11.76
N ILE A 56 12.82 -12.25 -11.14
CA ILE A 56 11.73 -13.19 -11.43
C ILE A 56 10.70 -12.51 -12.34
N LYS A 57 10.05 -11.47 -11.85
CA LYS A 57 9.00 -10.72 -12.57
C LYS A 57 8.62 -9.44 -11.85
N ASN A 58 7.86 -8.58 -12.55
CA ASN A 58 7.12 -7.47 -11.98
C ASN A 58 5.62 -7.81 -11.91
N ILE A 59 4.95 -7.31 -10.87
CA ILE A 59 3.49 -7.35 -10.72
C ILE A 59 3.00 -5.92 -10.54
N THR A 60 2.08 -5.49 -11.39
CA THR A 60 1.42 -4.18 -11.26
C THR A 60 0.54 -4.16 -10.01
N VAL A 61 0.61 -3.07 -9.25
CA VAL A 61 -0.16 -2.80 -8.03
C VAL A 61 -0.90 -1.46 -8.13
N GLY A 62 -1.29 -0.85 -7.02
CA GLY A 62 -1.91 0.47 -7.03
C GLY A 62 -0.94 1.62 -7.29
N TYR A 63 -1.40 2.84 -7.05
CA TYR A 63 -0.61 4.05 -7.22
C TYR A 63 0.31 4.28 -6.03
N LEU A 64 1.55 4.65 -6.27
CA LEU A 64 2.55 4.94 -5.25
C LEU A 64 2.63 3.83 -4.19
N PRO A 65 3.10 2.61 -4.52
CA PRO A 65 3.31 1.57 -3.52
C PRO A 65 4.42 2.00 -2.55
N ASP A 66 4.03 2.26 -1.28
CA ASP A 66 4.92 2.80 -0.25
C ASP A 66 5.49 1.71 0.64
N ALA A 67 4.68 0.77 1.11
CA ALA A 67 5.16 -0.32 1.95
C ALA A 67 4.74 -1.70 1.47
N VAL A 68 5.60 -2.69 1.72
CA VAL A 68 5.35 -4.12 1.44
C VAL A 68 5.68 -4.99 2.63
N ALA A 69 4.85 -6.01 2.90
CA ALA A 69 5.12 -7.02 3.92
C ALA A 69 4.68 -8.41 3.48
N PHE A 70 5.55 -9.40 3.66
CA PHE A 70 5.16 -10.81 3.52
C PHE A 70 4.43 -11.30 4.78
N SER A 71 3.41 -12.11 4.56
CA SER A 71 2.79 -12.85 5.66
C SER A 71 3.78 -13.84 6.29
N PRO A 72 3.68 -14.14 7.60
CA PRO A 72 4.59 -15.05 8.29
C PRO A 72 4.71 -16.43 7.63
N ASN A 73 3.65 -16.94 7.00
CA ASN A 73 3.69 -18.21 6.26
C ASN A 73 4.30 -18.08 4.84
N GLY A 74 4.70 -16.89 4.41
CA GLY A 74 5.29 -16.61 3.11
C GLY A 74 4.33 -16.67 1.91
N ARG A 75 3.03 -16.87 2.13
CA ARG A 75 2.04 -17.14 1.08
C ARG A 75 1.34 -15.91 0.52
N SER A 76 1.54 -14.75 1.12
CA SER A 76 0.95 -13.50 0.66
C SER A 76 1.92 -12.35 0.86
N LEU A 77 2.00 -11.46 -0.10
CA LEU A 77 2.58 -10.13 0.04
C LEU A 77 1.44 -9.12 0.06
N VAL A 78 1.43 -8.25 1.06
CA VAL A 78 0.49 -7.13 1.15
C VAL A 78 1.26 -5.85 0.83
N VAL A 79 0.69 -5.01 -0.01
CA VAL A 79 1.25 -3.74 -0.47
C VAL A 79 0.30 -2.62 -0.06
N ALA A 80 0.79 -1.63 0.62
CA ALA A 80 0.12 -0.36 0.83
C ALA A 80 0.43 0.55 -0.36
N ASN A 81 -0.60 0.99 -1.07
CA ASN A 81 -0.48 1.90 -2.18
C ASN A 81 -1.06 3.25 -1.73
N GLU A 82 -0.19 4.20 -1.48
CA GLU A 82 -0.53 5.47 -0.82
C GLU A 82 -1.49 6.31 -1.67
N GLY A 83 -1.19 6.44 -2.97
CA GLY A 83 -2.02 7.25 -3.86
C GLY A 83 -1.89 8.76 -3.62
N GLU A 84 -0.74 9.23 -3.10
CA GLU A 84 -0.50 10.64 -2.81
C GLU A 84 -0.78 11.55 -4.02
N PRO A 85 -1.43 12.72 -3.83
CA PRO A 85 -1.70 13.66 -4.90
C PRO A 85 -0.41 14.29 -5.45
N SER A 86 -0.46 14.71 -6.71
CA SER A 86 0.61 15.54 -7.29
C SER A 86 0.77 16.86 -6.53
N GLY A 87 1.99 17.41 -6.48
CA GLY A 87 2.29 18.63 -5.73
C GLY A 87 1.46 19.87 -6.13
N ASP A 88 0.73 19.83 -7.23
CA ASP A 88 -0.21 20.86 -7.67
C ASP A 88 -1.68 20.43 -7.60
N TYR A 89 -1.95 19.20 -7.13
CA TYR A 89 -3.28 18.59 -7.01
C TYR A 89 -4.06 18.50 -8.34
N THR A 90 -3.36 18.42 -9.46
CA THR A 90 -4.00 18.20 -10.77
C THR A 90 -4.24 16.72 -11.04
N VAL A 91 -3.52 15.86 -10.36
CA VAL A 91 -3.66 14.41 -10.36
C VAL A 91 -3.73 13.96 -8.90
N ASP A 92 -4.81 13.28 -8.53
CA ASP A 92 -5.06 12.79 -7.18
C ASP A 92 -5.62 11.37 -7.30
N PRO A 93 -4.74 10.34 -7.31
CA PRO A 93 -5.16 8.95 -7.45
C PRO A 93 -5.72 8.41 -6.14
N GLU A 94 -6.52 7.37 -6.22
CA GLU A 94 -7.06 6.71 -5.04
C GLU A 94 -6.01 5.84 -4.34
N GLY A 95 -5.99 5.89 -3.01
CA GLY A 95 -5.26 4.93 -2.20
C GLY A 95 -5.86 3.53 -2.33
N SER A 96 -5.05 2.49 -2.14
CA SER A 96 -5.51 1.09 -2.22
C SER A 96 -4.58 0.14 -1.49
N ILE A 97 -5.02 -1.12 -1.34
CA ILE A 97 -4.19 -2.19 -0.82
C ILE A 97 -4.13 -3.31 -1.85
N SER A 98 -2.93 -3.78 -2.19
CA SER A 98 -2.78 -4.90 -3.11
C SER A 98 -2.34 -6.16 -2.36
N ILE A 99 -2.88 -7.31 -2.74
CA ILE A 99 -2.47 -8.63 -2.24
C ILE A 99 -1.94 -9.44 -3.40
N ILE A 100 -0.71 -9.92 -3.29
CA ILE A 100 -0.07 -10.85 -4.23
C ILE A 100 0.09 -12.20 -3.54
N LYS A 101 -0.50 -13.24 -4.10
CA LYS A 101 -0.44 -14.60 -3.53
C LYS A 101 0.75 -15.38 -4.09
N LEU A 102 1.25 -16.32 -3.28
CA LEU A 102 2.24 -17.32 -3.66
C LEU A 102 1.66 -18.72 -3.39
N ASP A 103 1.90 -19.64 -4.29
CA ASP A 103 1.50 -21.05 -4.09
C ASP A 103 2.38 -21.78 -3.07
N GLU A 104 2.14 -23.07 -2.87
CA GLU A 104 2.88 -23.90 -1.91
C GLU A 104 4.37 -24.10 -2.27
N ASN A 105 4.75 -23.80 -3.48
CA ASN A 105 6.12 -23.89 -3.97
C ASN A 105 6.80 -22.51 -4.06
N GLY A 106 6.13 -21.45 -3.64
CA GLY A 106 6.62 -20.07 -3.74
C GLY A 106 6.43 -19.44 -5.11
N VAL A 107 5.63 -20.05 -6.01
CA VAL A 107 5.35 -19.45 -7.31
C VAL A 107 4.40 -18.27 -7.14
N ILE A 108 4.87 -17.10 -7.57
CA ILE A 108 4.15 -15.83 -7.47
C ILE A 108 3.05 -15.78 -8.52
N GLU A 109 1.82 -15.44 -8.13
CA GLU A 109 0.72 -15.17 -9.05
C GLU A 109 1.07 -14.08 -10.07
N ASN A 110 0.35 -14.04 -11.19
CA ASN A 110 0.64 -13.10 -12.28
C ASN A 110 -0.07 -11.75 -12.11
N MET A 111 -0.97 -11.63 -11.14
CA MET A 111 -1.74 -10.41 -10.87
C MET A 111 -1.93 -10.23 -9.37
N ALA A 112 -1.95 -8.97 -8.94
CA ALA A 112 -2.40 -8.60 -7.61
C ALA A 112 -3.94 -8.55 -7.55
N THR A 113 -4.49 -8.86 -6.37
CA THR A 113 -5.87 -8.51 -6.03
C THR A 113 -5.85 -7.13 -5.36
N ASN A 114 -6.49 -6.13 -5.97
CA ASN A 114 -6.55 -4.79 -5.43
C ASN A 114 -7.84 -4.60 -4.62
N ILE A 115 -7.70 -4.03 -3.43
CA ILE A 115 -8.76 -3.62 -2.52
C ILE A 115 -8.83 -2.10 -2.59
N THR A 116 -9.94 -1.56 -3.07
CA THR A 116 -10.21 -0.12 -3.16
C THR A 116 -11.07 0.35 -1.99
N PHE A 117 -11.16 1.66 -1.83
CA PHE A 117 -11.93 2.28 -0.75
C PHE A 117 -13.24 2.93 -1.22
N ASP A 118 -13.67 2.71 -2.46
CA ASP A 118 -14.89 3.29 -3.06
C ASP A 118 -16.14 3.16 -2.19
N SER A 119 -16.30 2.01 -1.52
CA SER A 119 -17.45 1.76 -0.65
C SER A 119 -17.53 2.69 0.55
N TYR A 120 -16.42 3.36 0.90
CA TYR A 120 -16.34 4.30 2.01
C TYR A 120 -16.70 5.73 1.62
N ASN A 121 -16.80 6.05 0.33
CA ASN A 121 -17.19 7.38 -0.16
C ASN A 121 -18.55 7.85 0.38
N MET A 122 -19.45 6.92 0.74
CA MET A 122 -20.79 7.22 1.24
C MET A 122 -20.89 7.27 2.77
N VAL A 123 -19.80 6.99 3.50
CA VAL A 123 -19.82 6.86 4.97
C VAL A 123 -18.79 7.75 5.68
N GLN A 124 -18.36 8.83 5.03
CA GLN A 124 -17.38 9.77 5.58
C GLN A 124 -17.74 10.25 6.99
N ALA A 125 -19.00 10.67 7.21
CA ALA A 125 -19.45 11.17 8.51
C ALA A 125 -19.36 10.10 9.63
N GLU A 126 -19.53 8.83 9.28
CA GLU A 126 -19.38 7.72 10.22
C GLU A 126 -17.91 7.50 10.59
N LEU A 127 -17.00 7.67 9.63
CA LEU A 127 -15.55 7.59 9.86
C LEU A 127 -15.06 8.79 10.68
N GLU A 128 -15.52 10.00 10.38
CA GLU A 128 -15.24 11.20 11.17
C GLU A 128 -15.73 11.08 12.62
N ALA A 129 -16.91 10.49 12.83
CA ALA A 129 -17.42 10.21 14.18
C ALA A 129 -16.54 9.24 14.98
N GLN A 130 -15.73 8.42 14.32
CA GLN A 130 -14.73 7.54 14.91
C GLN A 130 -13.38 8.24 15.12
N GLY A 131 -13.25 9.52 14.79
CA GLY A 131 -12.02 10.31 14.95
C GLY A 131 -11.11 10.32 13.73
N MET A 132 -11.57 9.80 12.60
CA MET A 132 -10.81 9.95 11.34
C MET A 132 -10.82 11.40 10.87
N LYS A 133 -9.81 11.74 10.10
CA LYS A 133 -9.64 13.07 9.50
C LYS A 133 -9.56 12.92 8.00
N PHE A 134 -10.22 13.83 7.31
CA PHE A 134 -10.10 14.00 5.87
C PHE A 134 -9.51 15.38 5.63
N THR A 135 -8.30 15.41 5.07
CA THR A 135 -7.46 16.62 5.01
C THR A 135 -7.76 17.46 3.79
N ASN A 136 -8.28 16.85 2.75
CA ASN A 136 -8.64 17.48 1.49
C ASN A 136 -10.19 17.48 1.30
N PRO A 137 -10.93 18.28 2.07
CA PRO A 137 -12.38 18.28 1.95
C PRO A 137 -12.80 18.76 0.56
N ASP A 138 -13.83 18.11 0.03
CA ASP A 138 -14.50 18.46 -1.21
C ASP A 138 -14.82 19.97 -1.30
N GLY A 139 -14.64 20.56 -2.47
CA GLY A 139 -14.83 21.98 -2.71
C GLY A 139 -13.69 22.89 -2.24
N ARG A 140 -12.61 22.36 -1.69
CA ARG A 140 -11.42 23.15 -1.33
C ARG A 140 -10.76 23.70 -2.59
N VAL A 141 -10.28 24.95 -2.51
CA VAL A 141 -9.56 25.59 -3.63
C VAL A 141 -8.05 25.55 -3.33
N ILE A 142 -7.29 24.84 -4.16
CA ILE A 142 -5.81 24.82 -4.10
C ILE A 142 -5.27 25.36 -5.42
N LYS A 143 -4.38 26.34 -5.34
CA LYS A 143 -3.77 26.98 -6.53
C LYS A 143 -4.79 27.44 -7.58
N GLY A 144 -6.00 27.84 -7.15
CA GLY A 144 -7.07 28.31 -8.02
C GLY A 144 -7.95 27.22 -8.63
N GLN A 145 -7.71 25.97 -8.30
CA GLN A 145 -8.47 24.80 -8.74
C GLN A 145 -9.38 24.33 -7.60
N THR A 146 -10.66 24.14 -7.88
CA THR A 146 -11.59 23.54 -6.92
C THR A 146 -11.39 22.02 -6.96
N LEU A 147 -11.13 21.41 -5.83
CA LEU A 147 -10.95 19.97 -5.70
C LEU A 147 -12.28 19.28 -5.50
N ASP A 148 -12.44 18.12 -6.13
CA ASP A 148 -13.54 17.17 -5.95
C ASP A 148 -12.93 15.89 -5.39
N ILE A 149 -12.75 15.83 -4.07
CA ILE A 149 -12.02 14.78 -3.38
C ILE A 149 -13.00 13.81 -2.72
N SER A 150 -12.91 12.55 -3.11
CA SER A 150 -13.63 11.46 -2.46
C SER A 150 -12.90 10.95 -1.22
N VAL A 151 -13.59 10.18 -0.37
CA VAL A 151 -12.95 9.49 0.76
C VAL A 151 -11.84 8.54 0.26
N SER A 152 -12.08 7.82 -0.84
CA SER A 152 -11.10 6.90 -1.42
C SER A 152 -9.83 7.58 -1.94
N MET A 153 -9.92 8.84 -2.37
CA MET A 153 -8.77 9.65 -2.77
C MET A 153 -7.98 10.18 -1.57
N ASP A 154 -8.66 10.52 -0.46
CA ASP A 154 -8.02 11.08 0.74
C ASP A 154 -7.51 9.98 1.71
N LEU A 155 -7.82 8.71 1.46
CA LEU A 155 -7.30 7.61 2.27
C LEU A 155 -5.95 7.13 1.73
N GLU A 156 -4.89 7.38 2.51
CA GLU A 156 -3.51 7.11 2.14
C GLU A 156 -2.91 5.96 2.98
N PRO A 157 -2.91 4.71 2.41
CA PRO A 157 -2.26 3.57 3.05
C PRO A 157 -0.73 3.70 3.02
N GLU A 158 -0.06 3.63 4.19
CA GLU A 158 1.39 3.81 4.27
C GLU A 158 2.14 2.57 4.77
N TYR A 159 1.78 2.00 5.90
CA TYR A 159 2.56 0.93 6.52
C TYR A 159 1.74 -0.32 6.77
N VAL A 160 2.40 -1.50 6.71
CA VAL A 160 1.76 -2.81 6.81
C VAL A 160 2.34 -3.63 7.95
N ALA A 161 1.46 -4.17 8.81
CA ALA A 161 1.79 -5.23 9.74
C ALA A 161 0.83 -6.41 9.53
N ILE A 162 1.32 -7.65 9.65
CA ILE A 162 0.52 -8.84 9.42
C ILE A 162 0.51 -9.71 10.69
N SER A 163 -0.67 -10.25 11.04
CA SER A 163 -0.83 -11.14 12.18
C SER A 163 -0.03 -12.43 12.04
N ASP A 164 0.40 -13.02 13.17
CA ASP A 164 1.23 -14.22 13.20
C ASP A 164 0.56 -15.43 12.53
N ASP A 165 -0.78 -15.47 12.50
CA ASP A 165 -1.54 -16.51 11.82
C ASP A 165 -1.69 -16.29 10.30
N SER A 166 -1.10 -15.20 9.79
CA SER A 166 -1.09 -14.81 8.36
C SER A 166 -2.47 -14.52 7.76
N LYS A 167 -3.48 -14.21 8.59
CA LYS A 167 -4.85 -13.99 8.11
C LYS A 167 -5.25 -12.55 7.98
N THR A 168 -4.70 -11.69 8.84
CA THR A 168 -5.09 -10.29 8.93
C THR A 168 -3.90 -9.38 8.70
N ALA A 169 -4.05 -8.41 7.81
CA ALA A 169 -3.13 -7.29 7.70
C ALA A 169 -3.75 -6.03 8.33
N TYR A 170 -2.91 -5.26 8.98
CA TYR A 170 -3.23 -3.95 9.55
C TYR A 170 -2.42 -2.93 8.78
N VAL A 171 -3.11 -2.04 8.10
CA VAL A 171 -2.48 -1.00 7.26
C VAL A 171 -2.79 0.36 7.87
N SER A 172 -1.75 1.14 8.18
CA SER A 172 -1.95 2.50 8.69
C SER A 172 -2.52 3.41 7.61
N LEU A 173 -3.50 4.22 8.02
CA LEU A 173 -4.00 5.38 7.31
C LEU A 173 -3.57 6.58 8.15
N GLN A 174 -2.26 6.91 8.07
CA GLN A 174 -1.59 7.75 9.06
C GLN A 174 -2.17 9.16 9.04
N GLU A 175 -2.32 9.75 7.89
CA GLU A 175 -2.84 11.11 7.74
C GLU A 175 -4.32 11.22 8.14
N ASN A 176 -5.05 10.10 7.99
CA ASN A 176 -6.47 10.04 8.32
C ASN A 176 -6.74 9.63 9.78
N ASN A 177 -5.73 9.41 10.64
CA ASN A 177 -5.91 8.90 12.00
C ASN A 177 -6.75 7.61 12.03
N GLY A 178 -6.44 6.69 11.14
CA GLY A 178 -7.18 5.45 10.95
C GLY A 178 -6.30 4.23 10.72
N ILE A 179 -6.95 3.07 10.67
CA ILE A 179 -6.34 1.81 10.31
C ILE A 179 -7.28 1.00 9.42
N ALA A 180 -6.76 0.45 8.34
CA ALA A 180 -7.45 -0.52 7.52
C ALA A 180 -7.11 -1.93 8.01
N ILE A 181 -8.12 -2.70 8.33
CA ILE A 181 -8.03 -4.10 8.79
C ILE A 181 -8.44 -4.98 7.62
N VAL A 182 -7.48 -5.72 7.08
CA VAL A 182 -7.65 -6.51 5.85
C VAL A 182 -7.70 -7.99 6.18
N GLU A 183 -8.76 -8.68 5.77
CA GLU A 183 -8.80 -10.14 5.74
C GLU A 183 -8.12 -10.64 4.46
N ILE A 184 -6.92 -11.21 4.58
CA ILE A 184 -6.03 -11.48 3.45
C ILE A 184 -6.61 -12.52 2.49
N GLU A 185 -7.32 -13.54 3.01
CA GLU A 185 -7.84 -14.63 2.18
C GLU A 185 -8.96 -14.17 1.26
N ASN A 186 -9.89 -13.36 1.78
CA ASN A 186 -11.07 -12.91 1.04
C ASN A 186 -10.88 -11.54 0.39
N ALA A 187 -9.73 -10.90 0.62
CA ALA A 187 -9.41 -9.54 0.14
C ALA A 187 -10.51 -8.53 0.51
N THR A 188 -10.93 -8.55 1.78
CA THR A 188 -11.92 -7.61 2.31
C THR A 188 -11.26 -6.67 3.32
N VAL A 189 -11.77 -5.43 3.40
CA VAL A 189 -11.23 -4.40 4.28
C VAL A 189 -12.32 -3.83 5.20
N ASN A 190 -11.93 -3.51 6.43
CA ASN A 190 -12.73 -2.76 7.38
C ASN A 190 -11.88 -1.62 7.93
N ILE A 191 -12.32 -0.38 7.76
CA ILE A 191 -11.63 0.81 8.23
C ILE A 191 -12.11 1.18 9.63
N LYS A 192 -11.17 1.54 10.51
CA LYS A 192 -11.39 1.97 11.88
C LYS A 192 -10.65 3.27 12.17
N GLY A 193 -11.39 4.27 12.67
CA GLY A 193 -10.79 5.45 13.27
C GLY A 193 -10.13 5.12 14.62
N LEU A 194 -9.02 5.78 14.91
CA LEU A 194 -8.25 5.59 16.15
C LEU A 194 -8.79 6.43 17.33
N GLY A 195 -9.90 7.13 17.13
CA GLY A 195 -10.56 7.92 18.14
C GLY A 195 -9.94 9.29 18.35
N PHE A 196 -10.39 9.96 19.43
CA PHE A 196 -9.93 11.29 19.79
C PHE A 196 -9.09 11.23 21.06
N LYS A 197 -8.00 12.00 21.10
CA LYS A 197 -7.25 12.23 22.33
C LYS A 197 -7.75 13.50 23.00
N ASP A 198 -8.25 13.36 24.22
CA ASP A 198 -8.57 14.53 25.06
C ASP A 198 -7.30 15.04 25.76
N TRP A 199 -6.82 16.19 25.31
CA TRP A 199 -5.64 16.84 25.86
C TRP A 199 -5.93 17.71 27.08
N SER A 200 -7.21 17.85 27.48
CA SER A 200 -7.62 18.62 28.67
C SER A 200 -7.52 17.81 29.96
N VAL A 201 -7.34 16.50 29.83
CA VAL A 201 -7.28 15.56 30.95
C VAL A 201 -5.85 15.07 31.15
N TYR A 202 -5.12 15.71 32.09
CA TYR A 202 -3.84 15.27 32.65
C TYR A 202 -3.90 15.28 34.16
#